data_6507730cac0c806e8149f0969774150e
#
_entry.id   6507730cac0c806e8149f0969774150e
#
_cell.length_a   1.000
_cell.length_b   1.000
_cell.length_c   1.000
_cell.angle_alpha   90.00
_cell.angle_beta   90.00
_cell.angle_gamma   90.00
#
_symmetry.space_group_name_H-M   'P 1'
#
loop_
_entity.id
_entity.type
_entity.pdbx_description
1 polymer ?
#
loop_
_entity_poly.entity_id
_entity_poly.type
_entity_poly.pdbx_seq_one_letter_code
_entity_poly.pdbx_strand_id
1 'polypeptide(L)'
;MIMTFKTIASLTVAASIAATSLFGGEIQGRGASFPGPLYKAWISEYNAKTGEKVNYTPTGSGDGIKSIKKRMVDFAGSDKPLKPKSLKKNKLYMFPTVVGSIVLAYNIPGIKDGDLKLSEKAIAGIFSGKIAYWDDKEITTVNPDLKLPHEKITVAVRADKSGTTYNFTYYLSKIDSTDFKASKKPNWKGNVVAGKSNAGVSANIEQTKYSIGYIEYSYKQKLGLAAAQVQNKAGAYILPTLKSFQDAAKYAKWTPDNDFYALIAYPDGKSSYPIVAATFILLPQEKTDTNKKVTKFFDFAYQNGDKIATDLGYVPLPKETKDMIRKYWADKGIK
;
A
#
# COMPACT_ATOMS: atom_id res chain seq x y z
N MET A 1 -65.65 42.58 45.25
CA MET A 1 -64.42 43.29 44.83
C MET A 1 -63.61 42.29 44.01
N ILE A 2 -63.76 42.32 42.67
CA ILE A 2 -63.24 41.33 41.72
C ILE A 2 -62.10 42.02 41.00
N MET A 3 -60.86 41.50 41.20
CA MET A 3 -59.67 41.96 40.50
C MET A 3 -59.49 41.17 39.24
N THR A 4 -59.58 41.83 38.10
CA THR A 4 -59.30 41.25 36.75
C THR A 4 -57.83 41.33 36.46
N PHE A 5 -57.19 40.18 36.28
CA PHE A 5 -55.80 40.05 35.73
C PHE A 5 -55.85 40.16 34.23
N LYS A 6 -55.17 41.15 33.65
CA LYS A 6 -54.88 41.25 32.23
C LYS A 6 -53.63 40.42 31.87
N THR A 7 -53.82 39.41 31.08
CA THR A 7 -52.70 38.57 30.52
C THR A 7 -52.09 39.32 29.35
N ILE A 8 -50.81 39.67 29.44
CA ILE A 8 -50.00 40.20 28.34
C ILE A 8 -49.35 38.99 27.65
N ALA A 9 -49.78 38.69 26.44
CA ALA A 9 -49.16 37.70 25.61
C ALA A 9 -47.93 38.30 24.91
N SER A 10 -46.72 37.89 25.33
CA SER A 10 -45.47 38.23 24.66
C SER A 10 -45.24 37.27 23.50
N LEU A 11 -45.35 37.78 22.28
CA LEU A 11 -44.94 37.05 21.05
C LEU A 11 -43.41 37.04 20.96
N THR A 12 -42.80 35.93 21.32
CA THR A 12 -41.36 35.69 21.03
C THR A 12 -41.24 35.10 19.62
N VAL A 13 -40.81 35.93 18.67
CA VAL A 13 -40.42 35.47 17.34
C VAL A 13 -39.09 34.78 17.48
N ALA A 14 -39.07 33.46 17.49
CA ALA A 14 -37.87 32.66 17.38
C ALA A 14 -37.39 32.69 15.92
N ALA A 15 -36.45 33.54 15.60
CA ALA A 15 -35.73 33.50 14.35
C ALA A 15 -34.81 32.24 14.36
N SER A 16 -35.28 31.15 13.79
CA SER A 16 -34.48 29.97 13.52
C SER A 16 -33.48 30.33 12.43
N ILE A 17 -32.26 30.70 12.84
CA ILE A 17 -31.11 30.74 11.93
C ILE A 17 -30.81 29.28 11.56
N ALA A 18 -31.34 28.84 10.45
CA ALA A 18 -30.87 27.62 9.78
C ALA A 18 -29.44 27.90 9.31
N ALA A 19 -28.45 27.62 10.17
CA ALA A 19 -27.07 27.48 9.76
C ALA A 19 -27.02 26.26 8.85
N THR A 20 -27.23 26.46 7.53
CA THR A 20 -26.86 25.51 6.53
C THR A 20 -25.37 25.30 6.68
N SER A 21 -25.01 24.22 7.34
CA SER A 21 -23.63 23.75 7.39
C SER A 21 -23.18 23.43 5.95
N LEU A 22 -22.51 24.40 5.34
CA LEU A 22 -21.71 24.24 4.13
C LEU A 22 -20.46 23.37 4.41
N PHE A 23 -20.62 22.32 5.21
CA PHE A 23 -19.61 21.29 5.35
C PHE A 23 -19.88 20.28 4.23
N GLY A 24 -19.12 20.40 3.14
CA GLY A 24 -19.01 19.33 2.18
C GLY A 24 -18.72 18.04 2.92
N GLY A 25 -19.56 16.99 2.71
CA GLY A 25 -19.46 15.75 3.45
C GLY A 25 -18.03 15.18 3.44
N GLU A 26 -17.64 14.59 4.55
CA GLU A 26 -16.33 13.98 4.76
C GLU A 26 -16.07 12.87 3.72
N ILE A 27 -14.93 12.91 3.03
CA ILE A 27 -14.55 11.92 2.03
C ILE A 27 -14.04 10.66 2.72
N GLN A 28 -14.64 9.52 2.44
CA GLN A 28 -14.30 8.26 3.08
C GLN A 28 -13.58 7.31 2.11
N GLY A 29 -12.33 6.97 2.45
CA GLY A 29 -11.52 6.00 1.73
C GLY A 29 -11.22 4.75 2.54
N ARG A 30 -10.98 3.63 1.86
CA ARG A 30 -10.61 2.37 2.49
C ARG A 30 -9.78 1.49 1.56
N GLY A 31 -8.93 0.63 2.13
CA GLY A 31 -8.28 -0.40 1.32
C GLY A 31 -6.84 -0.68 1.69
N ALA A 32 -5.95 -0.66 0.72
CA ALA A 32 -4.56 -1.05 0.86
C ALA A 32 -3.90 -0.45 2.11
N SER A 33 -3.24 -1.29 2.91
CA SER A 33 -2.41 -0.82 4.04
C SER A 33 -0.99 -0.45 3.60
N PHE A 34 -0.60 -0.82 2.40
CA PHE A 34 0.69 -0.50 1.82
C PHE A 34 0.97 1.02 1.82
N PRO A 35 0.11 1.91 1.30
CA PRO A 35 0.33 3.36 1.37
C PRO A 35 -0.15 3.98 2.70
N GLY A 36 -0.55 3.18 3.68
CA GLY A 36 -1.23 3.65 4.91
C GLY A 36 -0.49 4.77 5.65
N PRO A 37 0.81 4.63 5.97
CA PRO A 37 1.59 5.69 6.60
C PRO A 37 1.64 6.97 5.77
N LEU A 38 1.85 6.87 4.45
CA LEU A 38 1.89 8.01 3.54
C LEU A 38 0.53 8.70 3.42
N TYR A 39 -0.55 7.93 3.23
CA TYR A 39 -1.89 8.52 3.12
C TYR A 39 -2.31 9.21 4.41
N LYS A 40 -1.93 8.68 5.58
CA LYS A 40 -2.15 9.35 6.86
C LYS A 40 -1.45 10.72 6.90
N ALA A 41 -0.21 10.81 6.45
CA ALA A 41 0.54 12.06 6.43
C ALA A 41 -0.04 13.06 5.40
N TRP A 42 -0.33 12.63 4.18
CA TRP A 42 -0.96 13.47 3.15
C TRP A 42 -2.33 14.00 3.57
N ILE A 43 -3.16 13.15 4.19
CA ILE A 43 -4.48 13.53 4.71
C ILE A 43 -4.35 14.56 5.83
N SER A 44 -3.41 14.36 6.76
CA SER A 44 -3.17 15.30 7.85
C SER A 44 -2.81 16.68 7.32
N GLU A 45 -1.92 16.75 6.33
CA GLU A 45 -1.50 18.01 5.72
C GLU A 45 -2.62 18.66 4.90
N TYR A 46 -3.35 17.87 4.11
CA TYR A 46 -4.48 18.35 3.32
C TYR A 46 -5.58 18.94 4.20
N ASN A 47 -6.00 18.19 5.22
CA ASN A 47 -7.06 18.62 6.15
C ASN A 47 -6.66 19.91 6.89
N ALA A 48 -5.38 20.03 7.29
CA ALA A 48 -4.87 21.22 7.98
C ALA A 48 -4.82 22.46 7.06
N LYS A 49 -4.42 22.29 5.78
CA LYS A 49 -4.27 23.41 4.84
C LYS A 49 -5.58 23.86 4.19
N THR A 50 -6.54 22.96 4.02
CA THR A 50 -7.77 23.24 3.24
C THR A 50 -9.03 23.33 4.09
N GLY A 51 -9.01 22.81 5.31
CA GLY A 51 -10.21 22.65 6.14
C GLY A 51 -11.17 21.54 5.67
N GLU A 52 -10.91 20.93 4.50
CA GLU A 52 -11.68 19.80 3.99
C GLU A 52 -11.30 18.52 4.75
N LYS A 53 -12.25 17.59 4.90
CA LYS A 53 -12.02 16.35 5.66
C LYS A 53 -11.95 15.13 4.75
N VAL A 54 -10.82 14.48 4.76
CA VAL A 54 -10.59 13.18 4.11
C VAL A 54 -10.19 12.18 5.18
N ASN A 55 -10.75 10.97 5.13
CA ASN A 55 -10.37 9.84 5.97
C ASN A 55 -10.00 8.64 5.11
N TYR A 56 -9.04 7.84 5.61
CA TYR A 56 -8.65 6.59 4.99
C TYR A 56 -8.43 5.49 6.02
N THR A 57 -9.08 4.34 5.83
CA THR A 57 -8.93 3.16 6.71
C THR A 57 -8.15 2.06 6.02
N PRO A 58 -6.93 1.71 6.48
CA PRO A 58 -6.06 0.71 5.85
C PRO A 58 -6.47 -0.72 6.23
N THR A 59 -7.44 -1.30 5.52
CA THR A 59 -8.04 -2.62 5.80
C THR A 59 -7.56 -3.75 4.87
N GLY A 60 -6.75 -3.40 3.87
CA GLY A 60 -6.23 -4.30 2.83
C GLY A 60 -6.95 -4.15 1.50
N SER A 61 -6.20 -4.34 0.40
CA SER A 61 -6.70 -4.13 -0.99
C SER A 61 -7.96 -4.94 -1.31
N GLY A 62 -8.08 -6.15 -0.75
CA GLY A 62 -9.25 -6.99 -0.99
C GLY A 62 -10.53 -6.41 -0.42
N ASP A 63 -10.46 -5.81 0.78
CA ASP A 63 -11.58 -5.14 1.41
C ASP A 63 -11.91 -3.83 0.69
N GLY A 64 -10.90 -3.02 0.33
CA GLY A 64 -11.07 -1.82 -0.48
C GLY A 64 -11.82 -2.09 -1.79
N ILE A 65 -11.36 -3.08 -2.58
CA ILE A 65 -12.02 -3.48 -3.83
C ILE A 65 -13.48 -3.93 -3.58
N LYS A 66 -13.73 -4.69 -2.51
CA LYS A 66 -15.09 -5.13 -2.15
C LYS A 66 -15.98 -3.93 -1.78
N SER A 67 -15.47 -3.01 -0.97
CA SER A 67 -16.20 -1.84 -0.48
C SER A 67 -16.55 -0.87 -1.61
N ILE A 68 -15.61 -0.58 -2.52
CA ILE A 68 -15.89 0.34 -3.65
C ILE A 68 -16.88 -0.26 -4.66
N LYS A 69 -16.81 -1.56 -4.92
CA LYS A 69 -17.78 -2.26 -5.77
C LYS A 69 -19.20 -2.22 -5.20
N LYS A 70 -19.33 -2.16 -3.88
CA LYS A 70 -20.60 -2.02 -3.15
C LYS A 70 -20.98 -0.56 -2.89
N ARG A 71 -20.19 0.41 -3.36
CA ARG A 71 -20.41 1.85 -3.12
C ARG A 71 -20.47 2.25 -1.64
N MET A 72 -19.78 1.49 -0.78
CA MET A 72 -19.73 1.72 0.68
C MET A 72 -18.72 2.79 1.08
N VAL A 73 -17.87 3.23 0.16
CA VAL A 73 -16.85 4.27 0.33
C VAL A 73 -16.79 5.14 -0.92
N ASP A 74 -16.15 6.30 -0.81
CA ASP A 74 -16.01 7.24 -1.91
C ASP A 74 -14.83 6.89 -2.80
N PHE A 75 -13.74 6.38 -2.21
CA PHE A 75 -12.61 5.84 -2.95
C PHE A 75 -12.01 4.60 -2.27
N ALA A 76 -11.30 3.80 -3.03
CA ALA A 76 -10.57 2.67 -2.47
C ALA A 76 -9.14 2.61 -2.96
N GLY A 77 -8.20 2.30 -2.02
CA GLY A 77 -6.81 2.00 -2.33
C GLY A 77 -6.60 0.52 -2.62
N SER A 78 -5.81 0.20 -3.65
CA SER A 78 -5.42 -1.16 -3.97
C SER A 78 -4.03 -1.24 -4.60
N ASP A 79 -3.15 -2.08 -4.05
CA ASP A 79 -1.84 -2.39 -4.66
C ASP A 79 -1.95 -3.48 -5.74
N LYS A 80 -3.11 -4.09 -5.85
CA LYS A 80 -3.46 -4.92 -7.00
C LYS A 80 -4.26 -4.10 -8.01
N PRO A 81 -3.71 -3.74 -9.18
CA PRO A 81 -4.48 -3.06 -10.23
C PRO A 81 -5.62 -3.95 -10.73
N LEU A 82 -6.74 -3.33 -11.07
CA LEU A 82 -7.84 -4.02 -11.73
C LEU A 82 -7.64 -3.99 -13.25
N LYS A 83 -7.80 -5.13 -13.91
CA LYS A 83 -7.75 -5.20 -15.37
C LYS A 83 -8.86 -4.33 -15.99
N PRO A 84 -8.65 -3.70 -17.16
CA PRO A 84 -9.65 -2.83 -17.81
C PRO A 84 -11.04 -3.47 -17.94
N LYS A 85 -11.11 -4.75 -18.29
CA LYS A 85 -12.38 -5.51 -18.32
C LYS A 85 -13.12 -5.50 -16.97
N SER A 86 -12.37 -5.57 -15.85
CA SER A 86 -12.94 -5.53 -14.50
C SER A 86 -13.40 -4.13 -14.12
N LEU A 87 -12.65 -3.10 -14.50
CA LEU A 87 -13.03 -1.68 -14.30
C LEU A 87 -14.32 -1.38 -15.04
N LYS A 88 -14.40 -1.72 -16.33
CA LYS A 88 -15.63 -1.55 -17.15
C LYS A 88 -16.83 -2.28 -16.54
N LYS A 89 -16.69 -3.56 -16.17
CA LYS A 89 -17.77 -4.35 -15.55
C LYS A 89 -18.32 -3.72 -14.27
N ASN A 90 -17.44 -3.10 -13.45
CA ASN A 90 -17.83 -2.56 -12.15
C ASN A 90 -18.04 -1.03 -12.18
N LYS A 91 -17.97 -0.40 -13.36
CA LYS A 91 -18.10 1.05 -13.57
C LYS A 91 -17.14 1.81 -12.64
N LEU A 92 -15.83 1.51 -12.72
CA LEU A 92 -14.79 2.14 -11.92
C LEU A 92 -13.75 2.81 -12.80
N TYR A 93 -13.23 3.96 -12.35
CA TYR A 93 -11.98 4.56 -12.79
C TYR A 93 -10.83 4.04 -11.93
N MET A 94 -9.60 4.09 -12.47
CA MET A 94 -8.39 3.74 -11.73
C MET A 94 -7.23 4.61 -12.15
N PHE A 95 -6.40 5.02 -11.17
CA PHE A 95 -5.13 5.73 -11.41
C PHE A 95 -4.12 5.41 -10.29
N PRO A 96 -2.80 5.42 -10.58
CA PRO A 96 -1.76 5.19 -9.57
C PRO A 96 -1.52 6.43 -8.71
N THR A 97 -1.00 6.25 -7.48
CA THR A 97 -0.69 7.37 -6.58
C THR A 97 0.77 7.45 -6.17
N VAL A 98 1.39 6.31 -5.93
CA VAL A 98 2.76 6.22 -5.41
C VAL A 98 3.32 4.83 -5.70
N VAL A 99 4.64 4.72 -5.82
CA VAL A 99 5.36 3.46 -5.81
C VAL A 99 5.99 3.25 -4.43
N GLY A 100 5.96 2.03 -3.93
CA GLY A 100 6.63 1.62 -2.71
C GLY A 100 7.33 0.28 -2.92
N SER A 101 7.97 -0.24 -1.87
CA SER A 101 8.73 -1.48 -1.93
C SER A 101 8.28 -2.48 -0.87
N ILE A 102 8.33 -3.74 -1.24
CA ILE A 102 8.06 -4.88 -0.35
C ILE A 102 9.40 -5.45 0.08
N VAL A 103 9.74 -5.29 1.35
CA VAL A 103 11.00 -5.77 1.88
C VAL A 103 10.82 -7.07 2.65
N LEU A 104 11.85 -7.91 2.63
CA LEU A 104 11.90 -9.13 3.41
C LEU A 104 12.52 -8.80 4.76
N ALA A 105 11.66 -8.41 5.71
CA ALA A 105 12.07 -8.09 7.06
C ALA A 105 12.22 -9.36 7.90
N TYR A 106 13.20 -9.38 8.79
CA TYR A 106 13.50 -10.54 9.63
C TYR A 106 13.84 -10.15 11.08
N ASN A 107 13.79 -11.14 11.95
CA ASN A 107 14.18 -11.06 13.35
C ASN A 107 15.10 -12.25 13.69
N ILE A 108 16.38 -12.14 13.36
CA ILE A 108 17.41 -13.13 13.71
C ILE A 108 18.38 -12.47 14.68
N PRO A 109 18.44 -12.91 15.95
CA PRO A 109 19.35 -12.34 16.93
C PRO A 109 20.79 -12.33 16.45
N GLY A 110 21.45 -11.16 16.54
CA GLY A 110 22.85 -10.99 16.14
C GLY A 110 23.07 -10.68 14.65
N ILE A 111 22.06 -10.78 13.79
CA ILE A 111 22.16 -10.40 12.36
C ILE A 111 21.56 -9.00 12.17
N LYS A 112 22.39 -8.06 11.69
CA LYS A 112 22.01 -6.65 11.54
C LYS A 112 21.22 -6.39 10.26
N ASP A 113 20.63 -5.20 10.20
CA ASP A 113 19.92 -4.71 9.01
C ASP A 113 20.84 -4.69 7.78
N GLY A 114 20.43 -5.34 6.72
CA GLY A 114 21.17 -5.44 5.46
C GLY A 114 22.31 -6.47 5.43
N ASP A 115 22.61 -7.17 6.52
CA ASP A 115 23.66 -8.19 6.50
C ASP A 115 23.24 -9.44 5.74
N LEU A 116 21.97 -9.87 5.92
CA LEU A 116 21.45 -11.10 5.31
C LEU A 116 21.23 -10.93 3.81
N LYS A 117 21.82 -11.80 3.00
CA LYS A 117 21.57 -11.93 1.55
C LYS A 117 20.64 -13.10 1.29
N LEU A 118 19.65 -12.91 0.44
CA LEU A 118 18.74 -13.98 0.02
C LEU A 118 18.73 -14.09 -1.50
N SER A 119 19.13 -15.27 -2.01
CA SER A 119 19.01 -15.62 -3.43
C SER A 119 17.52 -15.83 -3.80
N GLU A 120 17.19 -15.74 -5.08
CA GLU A 120 15.84 -16.04 -5.57
C GLU A 120 15.42 -17.46 -5.14
N LYS A 121 16.35 -18.43 -5.19
CA LYS A 121 16.11 -19.81 -4.79
C LYS A 121 15.86 -19.94 -3.29
N ALA A 122 16.64 -19.25 -2.45
CA ALA A 122 16.43 -19.22 -1.01
C ALA A 122 15.04 -18.61 -0.66
N ILE A 123 14.68 -17.50 -1.30
CA ILE A 123 13.36 -16.86 -1.10
C ILE A 123 12.24 -17.81 -1.50
N ALA A 124 12.28 -18.40 -2.68
CA ALA A 124 11.29 -19.37 -3.13
C ALA A 124 11.20 -20.58 -2.17
N GLY A 125 12.35 -21.11 -1.73
CA GLY A 125 12.41 -22.22 -0.77
C GLY A 125 11.79 -21.91 0.58
N ILE A 126 12.09 -20.75 1.16
CA ILE A 126 11.53 -20.29 2.44
C ILE A 126 9.99 -20.17 2.35
N PHE A 127 9.50 -19.44 1.33
CA PHE A 127 8.07 -19.15 1.22
C PHE A 127 7.24 -20.31 0.67
N SER A 128 7.87 -21.34 0.08
CA SER A 128 7.21 -22.63 -0.23
C SER A 128 7.26 -23.62 0.93
N GLY A 129 8.03 -23.34 1.99
CA GLY A 129 8.24 -24.24 3.13
C GLY A 129 9.23 -25.37 2.85
N LYS A 130 9.95 -25.34 1.73
CA LYS A 130 11.01 -26.31 1.39
C LYS A 130 12.29 -26.06 2.20
N ILE A 131 12.60 -24.79 2.49
CA ILE A 131 13.69 -24.38 3.39
C ILE A 131 13.05 -24.06 4.75
N ALA A 132 13.37 -24.88 5.75
CA ALA A 132 12.75 -24.81 7.07
C ALA A 132 13.66 -24.25 8.18
N TYR A 133 14.97 -24.16 7.96
CA TYR A 133 15.98 -23.74 8.93
C TYR A 133 16.87 -22.64 8.36
N TRP A 134 17.39 -21.74 9.25
CA TRP A 134 18.23 -20.63 8.85
C TRP A 134 19.64 -21.05 8.38
N ASP A 135 20.15 -22.19 8.82
CA ASP A 135 21.44 -22.76 8.41
C ASP A 135 21.37 -23.63 7.15
N ASP A 136 20.27 -23.59 6.40
CA ASP A 136 20.15 -24.28 5.11
C ASP A 136 21.24 -23.79 4.13
N LYS A 137 21.76 -24.71 3.32
CA LYS A 137 22.85 -24.45 2.36
C LYS A 137 22.51 -23.35 1.36
N GLU A 138 21.26 -23.25 0.93
CA GLU A 138 20.84 -22.18 -0.01
C GLU A 138 20.94 -20.77 0.63
N ILE A 139 20.93 -20.69 1.96
CA ILE A 139 21.12 -19.43 2.67
C ILE A 139 22.59 -19.24 3.04
N THR A 140 23.24 -20.25 3.64
CA THR A 140 24.59 -20.12 4.18
C THR A 140 25.65 -19.92 3.07
N THR A 141 25.47 -20.54 1.90
CA THR A 141 26.40 -20.39 0.76
C THR A 141 26.60 -18.92 0.32
N VAL A 142 25.55 -18.11 0.40
CA VAL A 142 25.61 -16.69 0.01
C VAL A 142 25.87 -15.75 1.20
N ASN A 143 26.02 -16.31 2.39
CA ASN A 143 26.28 -15.61 3.65
C ASN A 143 27.43 -16.29 4.44
N PRO A 144 28.63 -16.51 3.87
CA PRO A 144 29.67 -17.30 4.51
C PRO A 144 30.19 -16.67 5.82
N ASP A 145 30.08 -15.38 5.96
CA ASP A 145 30.56 -14.63 7.14
C ASP A 145 29.51 -14.54 8.26
N LEU A 146 28.25 -14.96 7.99
CA LEU A 146 27.19 -14.95 9.00
C LEU A 146 27.09 -16.28 9.74
N LYS A 147 27.07 -16.21 11.07
CA LYS A 147 26.77 -17.38 11.91
C LYS A 147 25.25 -17.57 12.02
N LEU A 148 24.66 -18.16 11.01
CA LEU A 148 23.23 -18.44 11.00
C LEU A 148 22.93 -19.65 11.90
N PRO A 149 21.92 -19.56 12.80
CA PRO A 149 21.63 -20.61 13.77
C PRO A 149 20.84 -21.76 13.14
N HIS A 150 20.99 -22.98 13.72
CA HIS A 150 20.09 -24.11 13.40
C HIS A 150 18.73 -23.92 14.06
N GLU A 151 18.00 -22.89 13.60
CA GLU A 151 16.69 -22.51 14.13
C GLU A 151 15.64 -22.54 13.04
N LYS A 152 14.42 -22.94 13.44
CA LYS A 152 13.31 -23.06 12.50
C LYS A 152 12.82 -21.70 12.03
N ILE A 153 12.69 -21.52 10.72
CA ILE A 153 12.15 -20.30 10.15
C ILE A 153 10.65 -20.20 10.41
N THR A 154 10.22 -19.08 11.00
CA THR A 154 8.79 -18.70 11.07
C THR A 154 8.48 -17.67 9.99
N VAL A 155 7.55 -17.98 9.09
CA VAL A 155 7.18 -17.09 7.99
C VAL A 155 5.98 -16.23 8.40
N ALA A 156 6.18 -14.92 8.53
CA ALA A 156 5.12 -13.98 8.85
C ALA A 156 4.40 -13.50 7.58
N VAL A 157 3.10 -13.75 7.50
CA VAL A 157 2.28 -13.53 6.30
C VAL A 157 1.01 -12.75 6.57
N ARG A 158 0.30 -12.35 5.52
CA ARG A 158 -0.97 -11.63 5.62
C ARG A 158 -2.16 -12.57 5.86
N ALA A 159 -2.94 -12.28 6.90
CA ALA A 159 -4.21 -12.95 7.18
C ALA A 159 -5.34 -12.51 6.23
N ASP A 160 -5.31 -11.26 5.78
CA ASP A 160 -6.32 -10.64 4.90
C ASP A 160 -6.02 -10.80 3.40
N LYS A 161 -6.99 -10.47 2.53
CA LYS A 161 -6.80 -10.41 1.07
C LYS A 161 -5.99 -9.15 0.70
N SER A 162 -4.67 -9.30 0.59
CA SER A 162 -3.68 -8.24 0.51
C SER A 162 -3.20 -7.95 -0.91
N GLY A 163 -3.03 -6.65 -1.23
CA GLY A 163 -2.31 -6.20 -2.42
C GLY A 163 -0.81 -6.39 -2.30
N THR A 164 -0.22 -6.19 -1.11
CA THR A 164 1.17 -6.51 -0.81
C THR A 164 1.46 -7.98 -1.11
N THR A 165 0.62 -8.89 -0.58
CA THR A 165 0.71 -10.33 -0.88
C THR A 165 0.58 -10.61 -2.37
N TYR A 166 -0.31 -9.91 -3.09
CA TYR A 166 -0.46 -10.11 -4.53
C TYR A 166 0.81 -9.76 -5.30
N ASN A 167 1.44 -8.63 -5.00
CA ASN A 167 2.69 -8.22 -5.66
C ASN A 167 3.87 -9.12 -5.25
N PHE A 168 3.93 -9.51 -3.99
CA PHE A 168 4.95 -10.45 -3.53
C PHE A 168 4.81 -11.83 -4.19
N THR A 169 3.61 -12.39 -4.25
CA THR A 169 3.38 -13.67 -4.95
C THR A 169 3.50 -13.55 -6.46
N TYR A 170 3.26 -12.37 -7.05
CA TYR A 170 3.59 -12.10 -8.44
C TYR A 170 5.10 -12.14 -8.66
N TYR A 171 5.91 -11.52 -7.79
CA TYR A 171 7.36 -11.66 -7.81
C TYR A 171 7.78 -13.12 -7.67
N LEU A 172 7.28 -13.84 -6.67
CA LEU A 172 7.57 -15.27 -6.47
C LEU A 172 7.24 -16.10 -7.73
N SER A 173 6.15 -15.81 -8.43
CA SER A 173 5.80 -16.51 -9.67
C SER A 173 6.72 -16.20 -10.85
N LYS A 174 7.59 -15.18 -10.75
CA LYS A 174 8.62 -14.86 -11.74
C LYS A 174 9.90 -15.63 -11.50
N ILE A 175 10.23 -15.90 -10.24
CA ILE A 175 11.43 -16.65 -9.86
C ILE A 175 11.16 -18.15 -9.71
N ASP A 176 9.91 -18.54 -9.40
CA ASP A 176 9.46 -19.95 -9.34
C ASP A 176 7.98 -20.05 -9.70
N SER A 177 7.70 -20.34 -10.97
CA SER A 177 6.34 -20.52 -11.48
C SER A 177 5.70 -21.87 -11.14
N THR A 178 6.47 -22.82 -10.63
CA THR A 178 6.02 -24.16 -10.24
C THR A 178 5.25 -24.10 -8.93
N ASP A 179 5.84 -23.46 -7.92
CA ASP A 179 5.25 -23.40 -6.59
C ASP A 179 4.32 -22.18 -6.41
N PHE A 180 4.50 -21.13 -7.22
CA PHE A 180 3.80 -19.87 -6.98
C PHE A 180 2.94 -19.36 -8.15
N LYS A 181 1.77 -18.86 -7.78
CA LYS A 181 0.89 -18.07 -8.65
C LYS A 181 0.48 -16.78 -7.95
N ALA A 182 0.38 -15.68 -8.69
CA ALA A 182 -0.02 -14.40 -8.13
C ALA A 182 -1.39 -14.47 -7.46
N SER A 183 -1.45 -14.26 -6.15
CA SER A 183 -2.65 -14.38 -5.31
C SER A 183 -2.67 -13.32 -4.21
N LYS A 184 -3.85 -12.82 -3.86
CA LYS A 184 -4.03 -11.94 -2.69
C LYS A 184 -4.08 -12.73 -1.36
N LYS A 185 -4.30 -14.02 -1.42
CA LYS A 185 -4.42 -14.92 -0.26
C LYS A 185 -4.05 -16.33 -0.70
N PRO A 186 -2.74 -16.62 -0.87
CA PRO A 186 -2.27 -17.97 -1.17
C PRO A 186 -2.42 -18.87 0.06
N ASN A 187 -2.33 -20.17 -0.16
CA ASN A 187 -2.19 -21.13 0.93
C ASN A 187 -0.70 -21.31 1.21
N TRP A 188 -0.20 -20.59 2.21
CA TRP A 188 1.20 -20.67 2.63
C TRP A 188 1.48 -22.02 3.31
N LYS A 189 2.68 -22.55 3.10
CA LYS A 189 3.16 -23.80 3.71
C LYS A 189 4.25 -23.53 4.74
N GLY A 190 4.59 -24.53 5.53
CA GLY A 190 5.64 -24.44 6.56
C GLY A 190 5.13 -23.86 7.88
N ASN A 191 6.05 -23.31 8.67
CA ASN A 191 5.76 -22.70 9.97
C ASN A 191 5.34 -21.24 9.76
N VAL A 192 4.03 -20.94 9.82
CA VAL A 192 3.45 -19.67 9.40
C VAL A 192 2.73 -18.98 10.55
N VAL A 193 2.99 -17.67 10.72
CA VAL A 193 2.21 -16.78 11.58
C VAL A 193 1.54 -15.70 10.71
N ALA A 194 0.23 -15.45 10.94
CA ALA A 194 -0.55 -14.57 10.11
C ALA A 194 -0.94 -13.27 10.83
N GLY A 195 -0.67 -12.10 10.21
CA GLY A 195 -1.01 -10.80 10.73
C GLY A 195 -1.96 -10.03 9.79
N LYS A 196 -2.90 -9.25 10.35
CA LYS A 196 -3.77 -8.38 9.59
C LYS A 196 -3.03 -7.09 9.21
N SER A 197 -3.10 -6.67 7.94
CA SER A 197 -2.41 -5.51 7.37
C SER A 197 -0.87 -5.63 7.39
N ASN A 198 -0.14 -4.66 6.83
CA ASN A 198 1.33 -4.60 6.99
C ASN A 198 1.71 -4.43 8.47
N ALA A 199 0.93 -3.67 9.25
CA ALA A 199 1.19 -3.46 10.67
C ALA A 199 1.15 -4.78 11.48
N GLY A 200 0.17 -5.66 11.23
CA GLY A 200 0.10 -6.94 11.94
C GLY A 200 1.23 -7.90 11.57
N VAL A 201 1.68 -7.89 10.30
CA VAL A 201 2.84 -8.70 9.89
C VAL A 201 4.12 -8.17 10.50
N SER A 202 4.34 -6.85 10.48
CA SER A 202 5.55 -6.25 11.08
C SER A 202 5.62 -6.48 12.59
N ALA A 203 4.49 -6.41 13.31
CA ALA A 203 4.43 -6.75 14.73
C ALA A 203 4.76 -8.24 14.99
N ASN A 204 4.26 -9.17 14.15
CA ASN A 204 4.62 -10.57 14.26
C ASN A 204 6.12 -10.82 14.06
N ILE A 205 6.77 -10.12 13.09
CA ILE A 205 8.22 -10.23 12.89
C ILE A 205 8.98 -9.70 14.10
N GLU A 206 8.59 -8.54 14.63
CA GLU A 206 9.20 -7.93 15.81
C GLU A 206 9.16 -8.87 17.03
N GLN A 207 8.02 -9.50 17.26
CA GLN A 207 7.76 -10.34 18.45
C GLN A 207 8.23 -11.78 18.33
N THR A 208 8.50 -12.26 17.10
CA THR A 208 8.84 -13.67 16.85
C THR A 208 10.31 -13.79 16.45
N LYS A 209 11.16 -14.32 17.33
CA LYS A 209 12.55 -14.64 16.96
C LYS A 209 12.59 -15.66 15.82
N TYR A 210 13.63 -15.55 14.99
CA TYR A 210 13.87 -16.43 13.84
C TYR A 210 12.76 -16.35 12.77
N SER A 211 12.05 -15.24 12.73
CA SER A 211 11.02 -15.00 11.72
C SER A 211 11.53 -14.18 10.53
N ILE A 212 10.84 -14.36 9.41
CA ILE A 212 10.94 -13.54 8.21
C ILE A 212 9.55 -13.26 7.65
N GLY A 213 9.33 -12.08 7.08
CA GLY A 213 8.07 -11.75 6.44
C GLY A 213 8.23 -10.68 5.38
N TYR A 214 7.17 -10.47 4.60
CA TYR A 214 7.13 -9.44 3.55
C TYR A 214 6.21 -8.29 3.99
N ILE A 215 6.76 -7.09 4.06
CA ILE A 215 6.05 -5.88 4.48
C ILE A 215 6.44 -4.70 3.58
N GLU A 216 5.63 -3.65 3.58
CA GLU A 216 6.01 -2.40 2.94
C GLU A 216 7.10 -1.69 3.78
N TYR A 217 8.03 -1.03 3.09
CA TYR A 217 9.29 -0.50 3.65
C TYR A 217 9.09 0.49 4.80
N SER A 218 8.07 1.36 4.77
CA SER A 218 7.84 2.33 5.86
C SER A 218 7.49 1.66 7.20
N TYR A 219 6.90 0.47 7.17
CA TYR A 219 6.66 -0.31 8.38
C TYR A 219 7.94 -0.91 8.95
N LYS A 220 8.89 -1.30 8.09
CA LYS A 220 10.23 -1.71 8.50
C LYS A 220 10.96 -0.56 9.19
N GLN A 221 10.94 0.63 8.58
CA GLN A 221 11.57 1.83 9.17
C GLN A 221 10.94 2.19 10.51
N LYS A 222 9.61 2.20 10.59
CA LYS A 222 8.88 2.59 11.81
C LYS A 222 9.23 1.73 13.02
N LEU A 223 9.47 0.44 12.84
CA LEU A 223 9.79 -0.51 13.92
C LEU A 223 11.29 -0.81 14.04
N GLY A 224 12.13 -0.22 13.19
CA GLY A 224 13.58 -0.49 13.19
C GLY A 224 13.91 -1.96 12.86
N LEU A 225 13.07 -2.66 12.10
CA LEU A 225 13.30 -4.06 11.74
C LEU A 225 14.50 -4.18 10.79
N ALA A 226 15.22 -5.30 10.88
CA ALA A 226 16.21 -5.68 9.88
C ALA A 226 15.54 -6.18 8.60
N ALA A 227 16.12 -5.89 7.43
CA ALA A 227 15.66 -6.37 6.14
C ALA A 227 16.81 -6.93 5.30
N ALA A 228 16.54 -7.99 4.54
CA ALA A 228 17.54 -8.67 3.72
C ALA A 228 17.86 -7.91 2.44
N GLN A 229 19.10 -8.07 1.96
CA GLN A 229 19.45 -7.86 0.56
C GLN A 229 18.79 -8.95 -0.29
N VAL A 230 18.14 -8.56 -1.35
CA VAL A 230 17.41 -9.48 -2.24
C VAL A 230 18.10 -9.56 -3.59
N GLN A 231 18.36 -10.78 -4.07
CA GLN A 231 18.90 -10.98 -5.40
C GLN A 231 17.91 -10.50 -6.45
N ASN A 232 18.39 -9.69 -7.39
CA ASN A 232 17.59 -9.20 -8.51
C ASN A 232 17.84 -10.02 -9.79
N LYS A 233 17.09 -9.70 -10.84
CA LYS A 233 17.15 -10.37 -12.14
C LYS A 233 18.56 -10.35 -12.80
N ALA A 234 19.39 -9.37 -12.42
CA ALA A 234 20.79 -9.29 -12.89
C ALA A 234 21.77 -10.11 -12.03
N GLY A 235 21.28 -10.83 -11.00
CA GLY A 235 22.09 -11.64 -10.08
C GLY A 235 22.73 -10.85 -8.93
N ALA A 236 22.51 -9.53 -8.85
CA ALA A 236 23.05 -8.69 -7.79
C ALA A 236 22.17 -8.73 -6.53
N TYR A 237 22.81 -8.71 -5.34
CA TYR A 237 22.11 -8.56 -4.06
C TYR A 237 21.89 -7.08 -3.76
N ILE A 238 20.64 -6.66 -3.72
CA ILE A 238 20.25 -5.26 -3.63
C ILE A 238 19.70 -4.94 -2.24
N LEU A 239 20.31 -3.96 -1.59
CA LEU A 239 19.80 -3.36 -0.35
C LEU A 239 18.47 -2.63 -0.62
N PRO A 240 17.50 -2.75 0.31
CA PRO A 240 16.26 -1.99 0.24
C PRO A 240 16.51 -0.53 0.64
N THR A 241 16.81 0.31 -0.33
CA THR A 241 17.08 1.74 -0.18
C THR A 241 16.20 2.55 -1.13
N LEU A 242 15.93 3.81 -0.78
CA LEU A 242 15.16 4.70 -1.65
C LEU A 242 15.75 4.75 -3.08
N LYS A 243 17.09 4.77 -3.20
CA LYS A 243 17.78 4.79 -4.50
C LYS A 243 17.47 3.54 -5.33
N SER A 244 17.54 2.34 -4.72
CA SER A 244 17.24 1.09 -5.42
C SER A 244 15.75 0.96 -5.80
N PHE A 245 14.85 1.56 -5.01
CA PHE A 245 13.43 1.66 -5.31
C PHE A 245 13.15 2.62 -6.48
N GLN A 246 13.84 3.78 -6.50
CA GLN A 246 13.76 4.73 -7.61
C GLN A 246 14.29 4.10 -8.92
N ASP A 247 15.39 3.34 -8.86
CA ASP A 247 15.93 2.65 -10.02
C ASP A 247 14.95 1.60 -10.55
N ALA A 248 14.24 0.90 -9.67
CA ALA A 248 13.18 -0.04 -10.06
C ALA A 248 11.95 0.66 -10.65
N ALA A 249 11.52 1.77 -10.05
CA ALA A 249 10.34 2.52 -10.49
C ALA A 249 10.46 3.09 -11.91
N LYS A 250 11.67 3.32 -12.43
CA LYS A 250 11.91 3.76 -13.82
C LYS A 250 11.38 2.80 -14.88
N TYR A 251 11.21 1.52 -14.53
CA TYR A 251 10.67 0.50 -15.44
C TYR A 251 9.14 0.45 -15.45
N ALA A 252 8.47 1.25 -14.64
CA ALA A 252 7.02 1.36 -14.66
C ALA A 252 6.55 2.08 -15.93
N LYS A 253 5.73 1.41 -16.73
CA LYS A 253 5.12 1.98 -17.93
C LYS A 253 3.65 2.25 -17.66
N TRP A 254 3.31 3.52 -17.57
CA TRP A 254 1.96 3.99 -17.31
C TRP A 254 1.32 4.49 -18.60
N THR A 255 0.07 4.09 -18.86
CA THR A 255 -0.70 4.62 -19.99
C THR A 255 -2.18 4.72 -19.61
N PRO A 256 -2.85 5.84 -19.94
CA PRO A 256 -4.28 5.99 -19.71
C PRO A 256 -5.14 5.03 -20.55
N ASP A 257 -4.64 4.52 -21.68
CA ASP A 257 -5.38 3.64 -22.59
C ASP A 257 -5.78 2.31 -21.95
N ASN A 258 -5.03 1.88 -20.93
CA ASN A 258 -5.33 0.67 -20.15
C ASN A 258 -5.69 0.97 -18.69
N ASP A 259 -6.20 2.17 -18.41
CA ASP A 259 -6.48 2.67 -17.05
C ASP A 259 -5.26 2.54 -16.13
N PHE A 260 -4.06 2.83 -16.63
CA PHE A 260 -2.78 2.74 -15.90
C PHE A 260 -2.49 1.34 -15.32
N TYR A 261 -3.05 0.27 -15.88
CA TYR A 261 -2.78 -1.08 -15.40
C TYR A 261 -1.31 -1.45 -15.58
N ALA A 262 -0.60 -1.61 -14.47
CA ALA A 262 0.80 -2.06 -14.46
C ALA A 262 1.10 -2.93 -13.24
N LEU A 263 1.93 -3.95 -13.43
CA LEU A 263 2.58 -4.74 -12.38
C LEU A 263 4.08 -4.53 -12.57
N ILE A 264 4.74 -3.93 -11.59
CA ILE A 264 6.10 -3.41 -11.72
C ILE A 264 7.14 -4.22 -10.92
N ALA A 265 6.73 -5.29 -10.23
CA ALA A 265 7.66 -6.19 -9.56
C ALA A 265 8.50 -6.98 -10.57
N TYR A 266 9.73 -7.29 -10.17
CA TYR A 266 10.75 -7.96 -10.93
C TYR A 266 11.21 -7.19 -12.18
N PRO A 267 11.53 -5.88 -12.02
CA PRO A 267 11.99 -5.04 -13.12
C PRO A 267 13.40 -5.45 -13.58
N ASP A 268 13.74 -5.04 -14.79
CA ASP A 268 15.12 -5.09 -15.27
C ASP A 268 15.97 -4.03 -14.53
N GLY A 269 17.29 -4.15 -14.63
CA GLY A 269 18.24 -3.18 -14.09
C GLY A 269 19.13 -3.73 -12.99
N LYS A 270 20.45 -3.43 -13.11
CA LYS A 270 21.48 -3.95 -12.22
C LYS A 270 21.35 -3.47 -10.78
N SER A 271 20.82 -2.25 -10.57
CA SER A 271 20.62 -1.62 -9.24
C SER A 271 19.17 -1.60 -8.77
N SER A 272 18.25 -2.20 -9.54
CA SER A 272 16.83 -2.20 -9.23
C SER A 272 16.49 -3.18 -8.10
N TYR A 273 15.80 -2.69 -7.06
CA TYR A 273 15.22 -3.58 -6.04
C TYR A 273 14.08 -4.40 -6.66
N PRO A 274 14.05 -5.73 -6.49
CA PRO A 274 13.18 -6.58 -7.31
C PRO A 274 11.70 -6.56 -6.89
N ILE A 275 11.36 -6.13 -5.66
CA ILE A 275 9.99 -6.26 -5.15
C ILE A 275 9.37 -4.89 -4.91
N VAL A 276 8.99 -4.22 -6.00
CA VAL A 276 8.31 -2.92 -5.98
C VAL A 276 6.86 -3.04 -6.42
N ALA A 277 6.01 -2.15 -5.92
CA ALA A 277 4.58 -2.14 -6.22
C ALA A 277 4.04 -0.71 -6.26
N ALA A 278 2.99 -0.49 -7.04
CA ALA A 278 2.25 0.76 -7.01
C ALA A 278 0.92 0.59 -6.27
N THR A 279 0.45 1.65 -5.63
CA THR A 279 -0.92 1.75 -5.14
C THR A 279 -1.77 2.52 -6.13
N PHE A 280 -2.97 2.01 -6.35
CA PHE A 280 -3.98 2.59 -7.24
C PHE A 280 -5.21 3.02 -6.44
N ILE A 281 -5.83 4.11 -6.88
CA ILE A 281 -7.15 4.53 -6.42
C ILE A 281 -8.21 4.06 -7.38
N LEU A 282 -9.31 3.59 -6.81
CA LEU A 282 -10.52 3.17 -7.51
C LEU A 282 -11.66 4.14 -7.16
N LEU A 283 -12.35 4.68 -8.19
CA LEU A 283 -13.46 5.61 -8.05
C LEU A 283 -14.71 5.09 -8.77
N PRO A 284 -15.92 5.22 -8.21
CA PRO A 284 -17.17 4.92 -8.91
C PRO A 284 -17.42 5.93 -10.04
N GLN A 285 -17.75 5.46 -11.25
CA GLN A 285 -17.92 6.37 -12.40
C GLN A 285 -19.11 7.34 -12.24
N GLU A 286 -20.16 6.90 -11.56
CA GLU A 286 -21.39 7.67 -11.37
C GLU A 286 -21.34 8.75 -10.28
N LYS A 287 -20.28 8.79 -9.45
CA LYS A 287 -20.14 9.75 -8.36
C LYS A 287 -19.26 10.95 -8.73
N THR A 288 -19.60 11.66 -9.81
CA THR A 288 -18.77 12.73 -10.38
C THR A 288 -18.36 13.81 -9.38
N ASP A 289 -19.28 14.37 -8.60
CA ASP A 289 -18.97 15.44 -7.65
C ASP A 289 -18.09 14.96 -6.49
N THR A 290 -18.34 13.76 -5.98
CA THR A 290 -17.48 13.12 -4.98
C THR A 290 -16.09 12.85 -5.56
N ASN A 291 -16.02 12.35 -6.80
CA ASN A 291 -14.78 12.09 -7.48
C ASN A 291 -13.91 13.35 -7.66
N LYS A 292 -14.52 14.52 -7.98
CA LYS A 292 -13.82 15.81 -8.04
C LYS A 292 -13.17 16.17 -6.70
N LYS A 293 -13.85 15.92 -5.58
CA LYS A 293 -13.24 16.13 -4.26
C LYS A 293 -12.10 15.17 -3.99
N VAL A 294 -12.23 13.89 -4.37
CA VAL A 294 -11.17 12.89 -4.20
C VAL A 294 -9.95 13.23 -5.08
N THR A 295 -10.16 13.60 -6.35
CA THR A 295 -9.06 13.97 -7.25
C THR A 295 -8.39 15.26 -6.81
N LYS A 296 -9.12 16.23 -6.23
CA LYS A 296 -8.55 17.44 -5.61
C LYS A 296 -7.58 17.09 -4.48
N PHE A 297 -7.94 16.14 -3.61
CA PHE A 297 -7.03 15.64 -2.57
C PHE A 297 -5.77 15.00 -3.16
N PHE A 298 -5.90 14.11 -4.15
CA PHE A 298 -4.73 13.49 -4.76
C PHE A 298 -3.90 14.45 -5.60
N ASP A 299 -4.51 15.46 -6.23
CA ASP A 299 -3.78 16.54 -6.91
C ASP A 299 -2.94 17.37 -5.93
N PHE A 300 -3.52 17.71 -4.77
CA PHE A 300 -2.78 18.33 -3.68
C PHE A 300 -1.58 17.48 -3.24
N ALA A 301 -1.79 16.17 -3.06
CA ALA A 301 -0.72 15.24 -2.70
C ALA A 301 0.38 15.15 -3.77
N TYR A 302 0.02 15.19 -5.06
CA TYR A 302 0.97 15.23 -6.16
C TYR A 302 1.78 16.53 -6.25
N GLN A 303 1.22 17.65 -5.78
CA GLN A 303 1.88 18.94 -5.78
C GLN A 303 2.78 19.15 -4.56
N ASN A 304 2.35 18.68 -3.39
CA ASN A 304 2.95 19.02 -2.11
C ASN A 304 3.55 17.82 -1.37
N GLY A 305 3.20 16.59 -1.75
CA GLY A 305 3.45 15.39 -0.96
C GLY A 305 4.71 14.60 -1.32
N ASP A 306 5.51 15.03 -2.30
CA ASP A 306 6.69 14.27 -2.78
C ASP A 306 7.76 14.13 -1.69
N LYS A 307 8.03 15.21 -0.94
CA LYS A 307 8.99 15.15 0.15
C LYS A 307 8.53 14.19 1.25
N ILE A 308 7.26 14.23 1.62
CA ILE A 308 6.67 13.32 2.63
C ILE A 308 6.80 11.86 2.14
N ALA A 309 6.49 11.62 0.87
CA ALA A 309 6.63 10.29 0.29
C ALA A 309 8.08 9.79 0.36
N THR A 310 9.03 10.62 -0.02
CA THR A 310 10.46 10.29 -0.04
C THR A 310 11.00 10.03 1.37
N ASP A 311 10.64 10.87 2.35
CA ASP A 311 11.03 10.73 3.75
C ASP A 311 10.53 9.41 4.37
N LEU A 312 9.39 8.91 3.90
CA LEU A 312 8.81 7.62 4.30
C LEU A 312 9.28 6.43 3.44
N GLY A 313 10.22 6.66 2.51
CA GLY A 313 10.77 5.62 1.64
C GLY A 313 9.89 5.20 0.46
N TYR A 314 8.87 6.00 0.13
CA TYR A 314 8.11 5.83 -1.11
C TYR A 314 8.77 6.59 -2.27
N VAL A 315 8.47 6.16 -3.48
CA VAL A 315 8.90 6.84 -4.71
C VAL A 315 7.71 7.58 -5.31
N PRO A 316 7.74 8.92 -5.33
CA PRO A 316 6.73 9.72 -6.02
C PRO A 316 6.65 9.36 -7.50
N LEU A 317 5.46 9.52 -8.09
CA LEU A 317 5.30 9.36 -9.53
C LEU A 317 6.04 10.49 -10.27
N PRO A 318 6.65 10.21 -11.44
CA PRO A 318 7.25 11.23 -12.29
C PRO A 318 6.22 12.32 -12.68
N LYS A 319 6.72 13.53 -12.95
CA LYS A 319 5.88 14.67 -13.35
C LYS A 319 5.01 14.33 -14.55
N GLU A 320 5.58 13.69 -15.55
CA GLU A 320 4.89 13.27 -16.78
C GLU A 320 3.72 12.32 -16.48
N THR A 321 3.92 11.40 -15.54
CA THR A 321 2.85 10.47 -15.11
C THR A 321 1.75 11.22 -14.36
N LYS A 322 2.09 12.15 -13.47
CA LYS A 322 1.11 13.00 -12.77
C LYS A 322 0.29 13.84 -13.76
N ASP A 323 0.92 14.39 -14.81
CA ASP A 323 0.25 15.17 -15.84
C ASP A 323 -0.67 14.31 -16.71
N MET A 324 -0.27 13.08 -17.06
CA MET A 324 -1.14 12.11 -17.73
C MET A 324 -2.37 11.77 -16.88
N ILE A 325 -2.21 11.62 -15.56
CA ILE A 325 -3.32 11.35 -14.64
C ILE A 325 -4.26 12.56 -14.58
N ARG A 326 -3.74 13.78 -14.48
CA ARG A 326 -4.56 15.02 -14.51
C ARG A 326 -5.38 15.15 -15.80
N LYS A 327 -4.76 14.82 -16.94
CA LYS A 327 -5.46 14.78 -18.23
C LYS A 327 -6.55 13.71 -18.21
N TYR A 328 -6.24 12.49 -17.73
CA TYR A 328 -7.24 11.42 -17.59
C TYR A 328 -8.43 11.85 -16.72
N TRP A 329 -8.20 12.54 -15.59
CA TRP A 329 -9.29 13.06 -14.77
C TRP A 329 -10.14 14.10 -15.50
N ALA A 330 -9.51 15.00 -16.27
CA ALA A 330 -10.23 15.98 -17.08
C ALA A 330 -11.07 15.31 -18.17
N ASP A 331 -10.49 14.35 -18.90
CA ASP A 331 -11.18 13.60 -19.96
C ASP A 331 -12.39 12.77 -19.41
N LYS A 332 -12.36 12.40 -18.11
CA LYS A 332 -13.45 11.72 -17.42
C LYS A 332 -14.43 12.67 -16.71
N GLY A 333 -14.20 13.97 -16.74
CA GLY A 333 -15.03 15.01 -16.09
C GLY A 333 -14.99 14.96 -14.55
N ILE A 334 -13.92 14.43 -13.98
CA ILE A 334 -13.70 14.26 -12.52
C ILE A 334 -12.55 15.10 -11.96
N LYS A 335 -12.10 16.10 -12.73
CA LYS A 335 -11.10 17.09 -12.27
C LYS A 335 -11.80 18.29 -11.66
#